data_71c1a0e24e4640bc51de1f7778ab5e79
#
_entry.id   71c1a0e24e4640bc51de1f7778ab5e79
#
_cell.length_a   1.000
_cell.length_b   1.000
_cell.length_c   1.000
_cell.angle_alpha   90.00
_cell.angle_beta   90.00
_cell.angle_gamma   90.00
#
_symmetry.space_group_name_H-M   'P 1'
#
loop_
_entity.id
_entity.type
_entity.pdbx_description
1 polymer ?
#
loop_
_entity_poly.entity_id
_entity_poly.type
_entity_poly.pdbx_seq_one_letter_code
_entity_poly.pdbx_strand_id
1 'polypeptide(L)'
;MAKRLSRVKIIFFHFVMWAVVAPPFLAAVALLSVSIIAYDILEHPERHQNSRRIWNIIATDLYYVYEAGIWHNQKECVQYDDKLLYKPSHGCHFVNKEFATDLNFSEDGRLTKSSQSASSGPPLFFAGDSETMGWGVNDDETFASLIASRVDVPVLNFGVASYGTVREILRIRMHPRFPEAKCIVIQYSWNDFDENKLFLTQGSLPSPTPERFQGLLSDYGKRRANFSDVVLHTFGLMLDNPLAFFSSVFGWHDFPLEDYDPMYSSEGTPREETEDANAFLTVLAAFSELDDKKLFAMGPSRFVSALAGGTRPGNVFPIWVDYADWYTLDMHPNEKGHREIATQILEQLDRTKEGRHCLARGP
;
A
#
# COMPACT_ATOMS: atom_id res chain seq x y z
N MET A 1 46.14 -28.04 47.16
CA MET A 1 44.82 -27.40 47.22
C MET A 1 44.82 -25.99 46.60
N ALA A 2 45.76 -25.12 46.93
CA ALA A 2 45.82 -23.71 46.41
C ALA A 2 45.89 -23.54 44.91
N LYS A 3 46.62 -24.38 44.15
CA LYS A 3 46.68 -24.32 42.66
C LYS A 3 45.33 -24.66 41.96
N ARG A 4 44.48 -25.46 42.58
CA ARG A 4 43.15 -25.82 42.04
C ARG A 4 42.15 -24.65 42.22
N LEU A 5 42.25 -23.94 43.36
CA LEU A 5 41.44 -22.73 43.61
C LEU A 5 41.80 -21.57 42.67
N SER A 6 43.07 -21.44 42.29
CA SER A 6 43.50 -20.40 41.35
C SER A 6 42.94 -20.65 39.92
N ARG A 7 42.91 -21.89 39.43
CA ARG A 7 42.34 -22.24 38.13
C ARG A 7 40.81 -22.03 38.09
N VAL A 8 40.09 -22.37 39.14
CA VAL A 8 38.64 -22.15 39.23
C VAL A 8 38.33 -20.65 39.24
N LYS A 9 39.09 -19.82 39.93
CA LYS A 9 38.93 -18.35 39.91
C LYS A 9 39.19 -17.77 38.53
N ILE A 10 40.19 -18.27 37.81
CA ILE A 10 40.50 -17.82 36.44
C ILE A 10 39.37 -18.22 35.47
N ILE A 11 38.88 -19.46 35.53
CA ILE A 11 37.78 -19.92 34.71
C ILE A 11 36.50 -19.11 35.01
N PHE A 12 36.17 -18.89 36.27
CA PHE A 12 35.03 -18.09 36.68
C PHE A 12 35.13 -16.64 36.22
N PHE A 13 36.33 -16.03 36.33
CA PHE A 13 36.59 -14.68 35.84
C PHE A 13 36.40 -14.59 34.32
N HIS A 14 36.93 -15.54 33.55
CA HIS A 14 36.70 -15.57 32.10
C HIS A 14 35.25 -15.78 31.77
N PHE A 15 34.52 -16.66 32.45
CA PHE A 15 33.10 -16.86 32.24
C PHE A 15 32.31 -15.58 32.50
N VAL A 16 32.57 -14.89 33.63
CA VAL A 16 31.91 -13.62 33.97
C VAL A 16 32.28 -12.54 32.94
N MET A 17 33.53 -12.43 32.56
CA MET A 17 33.98 -11.50 31.53
C MET A 17 33.24 -11.76 30.20
N TRP A 18 33.14 -13.00 29.76
CA TRP A 18 32.38 -13.35 28.53
C TRP A 18 30.89 -13.10 28.68
N ALA A 19 30.30 -13.40 29.82
CA ALA A 19 28.87 -13.16 30.04
C ALA A 19 28.52 -11.66 30.10
N VAL A 20 29.46 -10.79 30.49
CA VAL A 20 29.24 -9.33 30.59
C VAL A 20 29.64 -8.61 29.31
N VAL A 21 30.71 -9.04 28.63
CA VAL A 21 31.26 -8.30 27.46
C VAL A 21 30.70 -8.80 26.14
N ALA A 22 30.46 -10.12 26.01
CA ALA A 22 30.03 -10.68 24.73
C ALA A 22 28.63 -10.19 24.29
N PRO A 23 27.59 -10.12 25.15
CA PRO A 23 26.29 -9.66 24.73
C PRO A 23 26.28 -8.21 24.15
N PRO A 24 26.84 -7.21 24.86
CA PRO A 24 26.87 -5.85 24.29
C PRO A 24 27.75 -5.74 23.04
N PHE A 25 28.84 -6.53 22.96
CA PHE A 25 29.67 -6.58 21.75
C PHE A 25 28.87 -7.15 20.56
N LEU A 26 28.16 -8.27 20.76
CA LEU A 26 27.32 -8.87 19.71
C LEU A 26 26.17 -7.95 19.31
N ALA A 27 25.57 -7.25 20.27
CA ALA A 27 24.54 -6.26 19.99
C ALA A 27 25.08 -5.09 19.13
N ALA A 28 26.28 -4.60 19.45
CA ALA A 28 26.92 -3.54 18.67
C ALA A 28 27.29 -4.01 17.24
N VAL A 29 27.75 -5.25 17.09
CA VAL A 29 28.01 -5.84 15.76
C VAL A 29 26.73 -6.00 14.98
N ALA A 30 25.64 -6.48 15.58
CA ALA A 30 24.34 -6.62 14.94
C ALA A 30 23.80 -5.25 14.50
N LEU A 31 23.81 -4.25 15.40
CA LEU A 31 23.42 -2.88 15.10
C LEU A 31 24.16 -2.33 13.87
N LEU A 32 25.48 -2.42 13.88
CA LEU A 32 26.29 -1.88 12.80
C LEU A 32 26.04 -2.63 11.49
N SER A 33 25.95 -3.96 11.52
CA SER A 33 25.71 -4.78 10.33
C SER A 33 24.33 -4.46 9.72
N VAL A 34 23.28 -4.38 10.51
CA VAL A 34 21.93 -4.03 10.06
C VAL A 34 21.93 -2.61 9.47
N SER A 35 22.58 -1.66 10.16
CA SER A 35 22.65 -0.27 9.67
C SER A 35 23.38 -0.15 8.33
N ILE A 36 24.47 -0.91 8.14
CA ILE A 36 25.21 -0.91 6.86
C ILE A 36 24.31 -1.47 5.75
N ILE A 37 23.63 -2.60 5.98
CA ILE A 37 22.76 -3.22 4.97
C ILE A 37 21.58 -2.28 4.67
N ALA A 38 20.91 -1.73 5.70
CA ALA A 38 19.79 -0.81 5.51
C ALA A 38 20.21 0.46 4.74
N TYR A 39 21.39 1.00 5.01
CA TYR A 39 21.93 2.14 4.28
C TYR A 39 22.25 1.80 2.83
N ASP A 40 22.82 0.60 2.55
CA ASP A 40 23.06 0.16 1.19
C ASP A 40 21.76 -0.03 0.39
N ILE A 41 20.71 -0.57 1.02
CA ILE A 41 19.37 -0.66 0.42
C ILE A 41 18.81 0.74 0.12
N LEU A 42 18.92 1.66 1.07
CA LEU A 42 18.44 3.03 0.90
C LEU A 42 19.18 3.76 -0.24
N GLU A 43 20.47 3.54 -0.42
CA GLU A 43 21.26 4.18 -1.46
C GLU A 43 21.16 3.49 -2.83
N HIS A 44 20.96 2.17 -2.83
CA HIS A 44 21.01 1.30 -4.01
C HIS A 44 19.87 0.27 -4.02
N PRO A 45 18.61 0.71 -3.99
CA PRO A 45 17.46 -0.22 -3.92
C PRO A 45 17.41 -1.20 -5.09
N GLU A 46 17.95 -0.82 -6.25
CA GLU A 46 18.00 -1.65 -7.45
C GLU A 46 18.87 -2.92 -7.32
N ARG A 47 19.72 -2.98 -6.29
CA ARG A 47 20.57 -4.16 -5.99
C ARG A 47 19.90 -5.14 -5.05
N HIS A 48 18.79 -4.77 -4.47
CA HIS A 48 18.11 -5.52 -3.45
C HIS A 48 16.70 -5.88 -3.90
N GLN A 49 16.17 -6.95 -3.33
CA GLN A 49 14.76 -7.29 -3.46
C GLN A 49 14.06 -6.94 -2.16
N ASN A 50 12.80 -6.54 -2.26
CA ASN A 50 12.00 -6.36 -1.06
C ASN A 50 11.95 -7.69 -0.29
N SER A 51 12.30 -7.63 0.97
CA SER A 51 12.23 -8.75 1.90
C SER A 51 11.66 -8.25 3.23
N ARG A 52 11.02 -9.13 3.97
CA ARG A 52 10.46 -8.80 5.30
C ARG A 52 11.54 -8.80 6.38
N ARG A 53 12.76 -8.38 6.06
CA ARG A 53 13.87 -8.31 6.99
C ARG A 53 13.97 -6.93 7.60
N ILE A 54 14.45 -6.86 8.82
CA ILE A 54 14.55 -5.61 9.59
C ILE A 54 15.32 -4.51 8.84
N TRP A 55 16.33 -4.84 8.06
CA TRP A 55 17.07 -3.84 7.28
C TRP A 55 16.28 -3.24 6.13
N ASN A 56 15.37 -4.01 5.48
CA ASN A 56 14.45 -3.46 4.49
C ASN A 56 13.46 -2.50 5.15
N ILE A 57 12.90 -2.88 6.30
CA ILE A 57 11.97 -2.04 7.07
C ILE A 57 12.64 -0.71 7.42
N ILE A 58 13.84 -0.74 7.97
CA ILE A 58 14.60 0.47 8.33
C ILE A 58 14.83 1.36 7.11
N ALA A 59 15.24 0.76 5.98
CA ALA A 59 15.46 1.51 4.75
C ALA A 59 14.17 2.15 4.23
N THR A 60 13.07 1.40 4.22
CA THR A 60 11.74 1.87 3.80
C THR A 60 11.24 3.00 4.71
N ASP A 61 11.33 2.85 6.02
CA ASP A 61 10.93 3.90 6.97
C ASP A 61 11.67 5.20 6.72
N LEU A 62 12.99 5.12 6.59
CA LEU A 62 13.81 6.29 6.36
C LEU A 62 13.57 6.91 4.99
N TYR A 63 13.29 6.08 3.98
CA TYR A 63 12.86 6.56 2.68
C TYR A 63 11.56 7.38 2.80
N TYR A 64 10.53 6.85 3.44
CA TYR A 64 9.26 7.57 3.61
C TYR A 64 9.39 8.82 4.48
N VAL A 65 10.18 8.78 5.54
CA VAL A 65 10.38 9.93 6.43
C VAL A 65 11.15 11.06 5.75
N TYR A 66 12.15 10.73 4.91
CA TYR A 66 13.11 11.73 4.45
C TYR A 66 13.14 11.95 2.93
N GLU A 67 12.86 10.93 2.13
CA GLU A 67 13.16 10.95 0.69
C GLU A 67 11.94 10.70 -0.20
N ALA A 68 10.91 10.06 0.31
CA ALA A 68 9.75 9.72 -0.50
C ALA A 68 9.10 10.97 -1.09
N GLY A 69 9.06 11.03 -2.40
CA GLY A 69 8.23 12.00 -3.10
C GLY A 69 6.78 11.50 -3.08
N ILE A 70 5.87 12.31 -2.55
CA ILE A 70 4.45 12.03 -2.65
C ILE A 70 3.89 12.82 -3.83
N TRP A 71 3.08 12.17 -4.67
CA TRP A 71 2.57 12.81 -5.88
C TRP A 71 1.79 14.11 -5.60
N HIS A 72 1.15 14.26 -4.44
CA HIS A 72 0.48 15.49 -4.03
C HIS A 72 1.41 16.70 -3.95
N ASN A 73 2.70 16.49 -3.71
CA ASN A 73 3.67 17.57 -3.59
C ASN A 73 4.11 18.10 -4.95
N GLN A 74 3.74 17.43 -6.03
CA GLN A 74 4.02 17.87 -7.39
C GLN A 74 2.79 18.56 -7.96
N LYS A 75 2.85 19.88 -8.04
CA LYS A 75 1.73 20.75 -8.47
C LYS A 75 1.23 20.42 -9.87
N GLU A 76 2.09 19.88 -10.73
CA GLU A 76 1.76 19.42 -12.06
C GLU A 76 0.96 18.12 -12.08
N CYS A 77 1.04 17.31 -11.02
CA CYS A 77 0.35 16.03 -10.92
C CYS A 77 -1.07 16.15 -10.35
N VAL A 78 -1.32 17.14 -9.51
CA VAL A 78 -2.60 17.31 -8.82
C VAL A 78 -3.15 18.71 -8.96
N GLN A 79 -4.47 18.81 -8.93
CA GLN A 79 -5.20 20.07 -8.90
C GLN A 79 -6.28 20.04 -7.83
N TYR A 80 -6.63 21.20 -7.30
CA TYR A 80 -7.75 21.33 -6.37
C TYR A 80 -9.05 20.88 -7.00
N ASP A 81 -9.88 20.22 -6.20
CA ASP A 81 -11.25 19.85 -6.56
C ASP A 81 -12.19 20.22 -5.40
N ASP A 82 -13.29 20.88 -5.72
CA ASP A 82 -14.23 21.40 -4.74
C ASP A 82 -15.15 20.33 -4.13
N LYS A 83 -15.09 19.09 -4.62
CA LYS A 83 -15.87 17.94 -4.11
C LYS A 83 -14.96 16.89 -3.45
N LEU A 84 -13.79 16.64 -4.04
CA LEU A 84 -12.90 15.55 -3.66
C LEU A 84 -11.62 16.02 -2.95
N LEU A 85 -11.47 17.32 -2.72
CA LEU A 85 -10.31 18.05 -2.22
C LEU A 85 -9.20 18.18 -3.28
N TYR A 86 -8.88 17.12 -4.00
CA TYR A 86 -7.96 17.13 -5.12
C TYR A 86 -8.34 16.05 -6.14
N LYS A 87 -7.85 16.22 -7.33
CA LYS A 87 -7.93 15.24 -8.41
C LYS A 87 -6.64 15.24 -9.22
N PRO A 88 -6.35 14.18 -9.97
CA PRO A 88 -5.22 14.18 -10.90
C PRO A 88 -5.32 15.31 -11.92
N SER A 89 -4.18 15.88 -12.31
CA SER A 89 -4.04 16.68 -13.52
C SER A 89 -4.09 15.78 -14.76
N HIS A 90 -4.16 16.37 -15.95
CA HIS A 90 -4.23 15.57 -17.20
C HIS A 90 -3.01 14.69 -17.45
N GLY A 91 -1.85 15.07 -16.93
CA GLY A 91 -0.65 14.25 -16.99
C GLY A 91 0.48 14.86 -16.18
N CYS A 92 1.35 14.00 -15.68
CA CYS A 92 2.60 14.41 -15.07
C CYS A 92 3.68 13.35 -15.23
N HIS A 93 4.93 13.79 -15.21
CA HIS A 93 6.08 12.92 -15.11
C HIS A 93 6.56 12.90 -13.66
N PHE A 94 6.54 11.74 -13.03
CA PHE A 94 6.98 11.57 -11.65
C PHE A 94 8.23 10.73 -11.58
N VAL A 95 9.20 11.19 -10.79
CA VAL A 95 10.48 10.50 -10.60
C VAL A 95 10.76 10.36 -9.11
N ASN A 96 11.03 9.15 -8.68
CA ASN A 96 11.62 8.88 -7.38
C ASN A 96 12.90 8.03 -7.53
N LYS A 97 13.35 7.46 -6.43
CA LYS A 97 14.60 6.70 -6.40
C LYS A 97 14.54 5.37 -7.17
N GLU A 98 13.37 4.78 -7.32
CA GLU A 98 13.19 3.44 -7.88
C GLU A 98 12.53 3.43 -9.25
N PHE A 99 11.79 4.48 -9.59
CA PHE A 99 11.08 4.55 -10.86
C PHE A 99 10.96 5.97 -11.42
N ALA A 100 10.75 6.03 -12.71
CA ALA A 100 10.29 7.21 -13.43
C ALA A 100 9.06 6.82 -14.24
N THR A 101 7.94 7.50 -14.04
CA THR A 101 6.66 7.13 -14.65
C THR A 101 5.92 8.32 -15.22
N ASP A 102 5.26 8.11 -16.34
CA ASP A 102 4.31 9.05 -16.92
C ASP A 102 2.89 8.64 -16.50
N LEU A 103 2.23 9.56 -15.80
CA LEU A 103 0.87 9.40 -15.29
C LEU A 103 -0.06 10.26 -16.16
N ASN A 104 -0.86 9.65 -17.02
CA ASN A 104 -1.79 10.36 -17.89
C ASN A 104 -3.24 10.07 -17.51
N PHE A 105 -4.03 11.12 -17.39
CA PHE A 105 -5.43 11.07 -16.98
C PHE A 105 -6.33 11.81 -17.96
N SER A 106 -7.53 11.29 -18.09
CA SER A 106 -8.65 11.91 -18.79
C SER A 106 -9.88 11.99 -17.87
N GLU A 107 -11.03 12.36 -18.42
CA GLU A 107 -12.32 12.26 -17.70
C GLU A 107 -12.66 10.80 -17.37
N ASP A 108 -12.19 9.84 -18.17
CA ASP A 108 -12.34 8.40 -17.92
C ASP A 108 -11.37 7.83 -16.88
N GLY A 109 -10.65 8.68 -16.15
CA GLY A 109 -9.64 8.29 -15.16
C GLY A 109 -8.25 8.15 -15.78
N ARG A 110 -7.38 7.31 -15.20
CA ARG A 110 -6.06 7.03 -15.77
C ARG A 110 -6.18 6.31 -17.10
N LEU A 111 -5.34 6.67 -18.07
CA LEU A 111 -5.41 6.10 -19.40
C LEU A 111 -5.23 4.58 -19.37
N THR A 112 -6.08 3.89 -20.09
CA THR A 112 -6.00 2.45 -20.34
C THR A 112 -6.05 2.21 -21.84
N LYS A 113 -5.77 0.99 -22.29
CA LYS A 113 -5.96 0.62 -23.71
C LYS A 113 -7.40 0.78 -24.17
N SER A 114 -8.38 0.63 -23.27
CA SER A 114 -9.79 0.86 -23.58
C SER A 114 -10.13 2.33 -23.83
N SER A 115 -9.42 3.25 -23.20
CA SER A 115 -9.59 4.70 -23.44
C SER A 115 -9.25 5.10 -24.88
N GLN A 116 -8.48 4.26 -25.56
CA GLN A 116 -8.06 4.47 -26.95
C GLN A 116 -8.94 3.74 -27.97
N SER A 117 -9.81 2.84 -27.52
CA SER A 117 -10.70 2.07 -28.38
C SER A 117 -12.17 2.42 -28.09
N ALA A 118 -12.97 2.65 -29.16
CA ALA A 118 -14.41 2.88 -29.03
C ALA A 118 -15.16 1.59 -28.67
N SER A 119 -14.81 0.94 -27.56
CA SER A 119 -15.53 -0.24 -27.10
C SER A 119 -16.92 0.16 -26.59
N SER A 120 -17.96 -0.47 -27.14
CA SER A 120 -19.34 -0.27 -26.73
C SER A 120 -19.72 -1.28 -25.65
N GLY A 121 -20.54 -0.87 -24.71
CA GLY A 121 -21.08 -1.74 -23.66
C GLY A 121 -20.89 -1.15 -22.27
N PRO A 122 -21.48 -1.78 -21.24
CA PRO A 122 -21.34 -1.34 -19.87
C PRO A 122 -19.87 -1.37 -19.41
N PRO A 123 -19.36 -0.26 -18.86
CA PRO A 123 -17.97 -0.22 -18.44
C PRO A 123 -17.74 -1.03 -17.14
N LEU A 124 -16.55 -1.61 -17.03
CA LEU A 124 -15.98 -2.12 -15.78
C LEU A 124 -15.16 -1.00 -15.14
N PHE A 125 -15.59 -0.56 -13.97
CA PHE A 125 -14.87 0.45 -13.19
C PHE A 125 -13.89 -0.19 -12.24
N PHE A 126 -12.71 0.41 -12.16
CA PHE A 126 -11.76 0.19 -11.07
C PHE A 126 -11.73 1.43 -10.19
N ALA A 127 -12.01 1.27 -8.92
CA ALA A 127 -11.89 2.28 -7.87
C ALA A 127 -10.87 1.81 -6.85
N GLY A 128 -10.12 2.72 -6.28
CA GLY A 128 -9.05 2.43 -5.32
C GLY A 128 -8.08 3.59 -5.20
N ASP A 129 -7.03 3.36 -4.47
CA ASP A 129 -6.00 4.34 -4.17
C ASP A 129 -4.80 4.27 -5.15
N SER A 130 -3.58 4.41 -4.62
CA SER A 130 -2.33 4.40 -5.38
C SER A 130 -2.05 3.09 -6.12
N GLU A 131 -2.45 1.95 -5.56
CA GLU A 131 -2.27 0.65 -6.22
C GLU A 131 -3.17 0.55 -7.46
N THR A 132 -4.44 0.94 -7.33
CA THR A 132 -5.37 0.98 -8.47
C THR A 132 -4.98 2.04 -9.48
N MET A 133 -4.53 3.21 -9.02
CA MET A 133 -3.97 4.23 -9.90
C MET A 133 -2.80 3.68 -10.72
N GLY A 134 -2.03 2.75 -10.15
CA GLY A 134 -0.81 2.21 -10.73
C GLY A 134 0.37 3.15 -10.49
N TRP A 135 0.56 3.52 -9.22
CA TRP A 135 1.72 4.28 -8.79
C TRP A 135 3.01 3.53 -9.13
N GLY A 136 3.96 4.22 -9.71
CA GLY A 136 5.26 3.65 -10.07
C GLY A 136 5.36 3.00 -11.44
N VAL A 137 4.24 2.74 -12.15
CA VAL A 137 4.25 2.11 -13.46
C VAL A 137 3.60 3.00 -14.52
N ASN A 138 3.95 2.81 -15.80
CA ASN A 138 3.37 3.56 -16.90
C ASN A 138 1.93 3.14 -17.19
N ASP A 139 1.21 3.93 -17.98
CA ASP A 139 -0.23 3.74 -18.22
C ASP A 139 -0.58 2.35 -18.76
N ASP A 140 0.24 1.78 -19.64
CA ASP A 140 0.01 0.47 -20.25
C ASP A 140 0.45 -0.71 -19.36
N GLU A 141 1.14 -0.44 -18.26
CA GLU A 141 1.64 -1.41 -17.30
C GLU A 141 0.72 -1.60 -16.10
N THR A 142 -0.26 -0.69 -15.90
CA THR A 142 -1.23 -0.83 -14.81
C THR A 142 -2.06 -2.10 -14.96
N PHE A 143 -2.43 -2.74 -13.85
CA PHE A 143 -3.27 -3.95 -13.92
C PHE A 143 -4.60 -3.66 -14.64
N ALA A 144 -5.19 -2.48 -14.48
CA ALA A 144 -6.41 -2.09 -15.20
C ALA A 144 -6.18 -2.03 -16.72
N SER A 145 -5.05 -1.49 -17.19
CA SER A 145 -4.70 -1.45 -18.60
C SER A 145 -4.41 -2.85 -19.17
N LEU A 146 -3.75 -3.70 -18.38
CA LEU A 146 -3.49 -5.09 -18.73
C LEU A 146 -4.79 -5.90 -18.86
N ILE A 147 -5.76 -5.66 -17.97
CA ILE A 147 -7.10 -6.25 -18.07
C ILE A 147 -7.82 -5.71 -19.30
N ALA A 148 -7.78 -4.40 -19.51
CA ALA A 148 -8.40 -3.75 -20.71
C ALA A 148 -7.90 -4.34 -22.04
N SER A 149 -6.67 -4.85 -22.06
CA SER A 149 -6.10 -5.50 -23.24
C SER A 149 -6.62 -6.92 -23.51
N ARG A 150 -7.31 -7.52 -22.51
CA ARG A 150 -7.75 -8.93 -22.53
C ARG A 150 -9.27 -9.10 -22.53
N VAL A 151 -10.01 -8.02 -22.33
CA VAL A 151 -11.48 -8.05 -22.26
C VAL A 151 -12.12 -7.16 -23.34
N ASP A 152 -13.36 -7.46 -23.67
CA ASP A 152 -14.08 -6.76 -24.73
C ASP A 152 -14.94 -5.58 -24.22
N VAL A 153 -14.97 -5.35 -22.90
CA VAL A 153 -15.70 -4.24 -22.26
C VAL A 153 -14.79 -3.04 -22.03
N PRO A 154 -15.32 -1.82 -21.98
CA PRO A 154 -14.56 -0.66 -21.56
C PRO A 154 -14.08 -0.86 -20.11
N VAL A 155 -12.79 -0.65 -19.87
CA VAL A 155 -12.19 -0.66 -18.52
C VAL A 155 -11.76 0.74 -18.17
N LEU A 156 -12.29 1.27 -17.07
CA LEU A 156 -12.06 2.64 -16.62
C LEU A 156 -11.35 2.61 -15.27
N ASN A 157 -10.16 3.22 -15.21
CA ASN A 157 -9.32 3.24 -14.01
C ASN A 157 -9.47 4.57 -13.28
N PHE A 158 -10.22 4.57 -12.18
CA PHE A 158 -10.44 5.73 -11.32
C PHE A 158 -9.60 5.75 -10.05
N GLY A 159 -8.56 4.92 -9.96
CA GLY A 159 -7.62 4.97 -8.85
C GLY A 159 -6.98 6.34 -8.69
N VAL A 160 -6.87 6.80 -7.45
CA VAL A 160 -6.22 8.07 -7.10
C VAL A 160 -5.50 7.90 -5.77
N ALA A 161 -4.19 8.10 -5.79
CA ALA A 161 -3.36 7.91 -4.61
C ALA A 161 -3.89 8.65 -3.38
N SER A 162 -3.92 7.95 -2.25
CA SER A 162 -4.40 8.42 -0.94
C SER A 162 -5.89 8.82 -0.89
N TYR A 163 -6.70 8.33 -1.81
CA TYR A 163 -8.15 8.32 -1.59
C TYR A 163 -8.50 7.18 -0.65
N GLY A 164 -9.54 7.36 0.14
CA GLY A 164 -10.21 6.27 0.83
C GLY A 164 -11.52 5.93 0.13
N THR A 165 -12.16 4.85 0.57
CA THR A 165 -13.36 4.27 -0.06
C THR A 165 -14.46 5.29 -0.37
N VAL A 166 -14.68 6.28 0.50
CA VAL A 166 -15.71 7.31 0.31
C VAL A 166 -15.39 8.18 -0.91
N ARG A 167 -14.17 8.70 -1.02
CA ARG A 167 -13.76 9.53 -2.17
C ARG A 167 -13.70 8.73 -3.46
N GLU A 168 -13.32 7.48 -3.40
CA GLU A 168 -13.32 6.55 -4.54
C GLU A 168 -14.74 6.39 -5.11
N ILE A 169 -15.73 6.11 -4.24
CA ILE A 169 -17.14 6.02 -4.64
C ILE A 169 -17.64 7.35 -5.19
N LEU A 170 -17.38 8.46 -4.50
CA LEU A 170 -17.77 9.79 -4.95
C LEU A 170 -17.20 10.10 -6.32
N ARG A 171 -15.95 9.72 -6.59
CA ARG A 171 -15.29 9.94 -7.87
C ARG A 171 -15.94 9.17 -9.01
N ILE A 172 -16.15 7.85 -8.85
CA ILE A 172 -16.78 7.04 -9.92
C ILE A 172 -18.22 7.47 -10.18
N ARG A 173 -18.98 7.87 -9.15
CA ARG A 173 -20.35 8.38 -9.30
C ARG A 173 -20.48 9.64 -10.15
N MET A 174 -19.47 10.49 -10.15
CA MET A 174 -19.46 11.71 -10.97
C MET A 174 -19.28 11.43 -12.45
N HIS A 175 -18.86 10.22 -12.83
CA HIS A 175 -18.64 9.86 -14.22
C HIS A 175 -19.98 9.65 -14.96
N PRO A 176 -20.17 10.23 -16.17
CA PRO A 176 -21.45 10.15 -16.91
C PRO A 176 -21.92 8.72 -17.20
N ARG A 177 -20.97 7.78 -17.37
CA ARG A 177 -21.28 6.37 -17.65
C ARG A 177 -21.45 5.51 -16.40
N PHE A 178 -21.36 6.07 -15.19
CA PHE A 178 -21.58 5.33 -13.96
C PHE A 178 -22.94 4.61 -13.91
N PRO A 179 -24.07 5.21 -14.37
CA PRO A 179 -25.35 4.50 -14.41
C PRO A 179 -25.35 3.25 -15.32
N GLU A 180 -24.49 3.21 -16.35
CA GLU A 180 -24.37 2.06 -17.24
C GLU A 180 -23.56 0.91 -16.59
N ALA A 181 -22.71 1.23 -15.62
CA ALA A 181 -21.82 0.26 -14.99
C ALA A 181 -22.62 -0.80 -14.26
N LYS A 182 -22.31 -2.06 -14.54
CA LYS A 182 -22.88 -3.23 -13.83
C LYS A 182 -21.93 -3.81 -12.81
N CYS A 183 -20.64 -3.52 -12.97
CA CYS A 183 -19.58 -4.11 -12.21
C CYS A 183 -18.54 -3.05 -11.82
N ILE A 184 -18.08 -3.13 -10.58
CA ILE A 184 -17.05 -2.28 -10.03
C ILE A 184 -16.08 -3.17 -9.26
N VAL A 185 -14.79 -3.03 -9.52
CA VAL A 185 -13.74 -3.58 -8.68
C VAL A 185 -13.27 -2.46 -7.76
N ILE A 186 -13.42 -2.64 -6.46
CA ILE A 186 -13.01 -1.68 -5.43
C ILE A 186 -11.82 -2.29 -4.69
N GLN A 187 -10.69 -1.61 -4.73
CA GLN A 187 -9.54 -1.98 -3.95
C GLN A 187 -9.59 -1.24 -2.62
N TYR A 188 -9.51 -1.98 -1.54
CA TYR A 188 -9.40 -1.46 -0.19
C TYR A 188 -7.94 -1.43 0.22
N SER A 189 -7.52 -0.31 0.76
CA SER A 189 -6.22 -0.13 1.40
C SER A 189 -6.43 0.31 2.85
N TRP A 190 -5.46 0.14 3.69
CA TRP A 190 -5.58 0.46 5.12
C TRP A 190 -5.72 1.95 5.43
N ASN A 191 -5.24 2.85 4.54
CA ASN A 191 -5.53 4.29 4.64
C ASN A 191 -7.02 4.61 4.46
N ASP A 192 -7.82 3.71 3.89
CA ASP A 192 -9.27 3.87 3.74
C ASP A 192 -9.99 3.92 5.08
N PHE A 193 -9.47 3.21 6.08
CA PHE A 193 -10.12 3.08 7.38
C PHE A 193 -10.37 4.43 8.05
N ASP A 194 -9.38 5.30 8.07
CA ASP A 194 -9.51 6.59 8.74
C ASP A 194 -10.54 7.48 8.05
N GLU A 195 -10.57 7.47 6.71
CA GLU A 195 -11.58 8.18 5.94
C GLU A 195 -12.98 7.58 6.15
N ASN A 196 -13.09 6.25 6.13
CA ASN A 196 -14.32 5.53 6.38
C ASN A 196 -14.87 5.82 7.79
N LYS A 197 -14.02 5.74 8.81
CA LYS A 197 -14.37 6.06 10.20
C LYS A 197 -14.80 7.50 10.36
N LEU A 198 -14.10 8.42 9.72
CA LEU A 198 -14.44 9.84 9.75
C LEU A 198 -15.83 10.08 9.12
N PHE A 199 -16.09 9.50 7.95
CA PHE A 199 -17.38 9.58 7.28
C PHE A 199 -18.51 8.98 8.13
N LEU A 200 -18.31 7.81 8.72
CA LEU A 200 -19.30 7.14 9.55
C LEU A 200 -19.61 7.89 10.84
N THR A 201 -18.63 8.61 11.39
CA THR A 201 -18.84 9.39 12.63
C THR A 201 -19.43 10.77 12.39
N GLN A 202 -19.12 11.41 11.26
CA GLN A 202 -19.54 12.79 10.94
C GLN A 202 -20.67 12.87 9.91
N GLY A 203 -21.03 11.76 9.25
CA GLY A 203 -22.01 11.72 8.17
C GLY A 203 -21.54 12.32 6.85
N SER A 204 -20.32 12.87 6.80
CA SER A 204 -19.70 13.46 5.60
C SER A 204 -18.19 13.55 5.77
N LEU A 205 -17.49 13.63 4.66
CA LEU A 205 -16.07 14.05 4.69
C LEU A 205 -15.96 15.55 5.01
N PRO A 206 -14.83 15.96 5.61
CA PRO A 206 -14.56 17.38 5.83
C PRO A 206 -14.60 18.17 4.52
N SER A 207 -15.21 19.35 4.54
CA SER A 207 -15.36 20.20 3.36
C SER A 207 -14.01 20.40 2.63
N PRO A 208 -13.96 20.14 1.32
CA PRO A 208 -12.79 20.47 0.52
C PRO A 208 -12.63 21.99 0.44
N THR A 209 -11.52 22.50 0.95
CA THR A 209 -11.20 23.92 0.84
C THR A 209 -9.81 24.11 0.21
N PRO A 210 -9.58 25.25 -0.48
CA PRO A 210 -8.27 25.55 -1.02
C PRO A 210 -7.15 25.53 0.03
N GLU A 211 -7.44 25.95 1.27
CA GLU A 211 -6.50 25.99 2.38
C GLU A 211 -6.07 24.58 2.78
N ARG A 212 -7.04 23.65 2.88
CA ARG A 212 -6.74 22.23 3.14
C ARG A 212 -5.91 21.62 2.01
N PHE A 213 -6.26 21.92 0.77
CA PHE A 213 -5.48 21.47 -0.39
C PHE A 213 -4.05 22.01 -0.35
N GLN A 214 -3.87 23.31 -0.02
CA GLN A 214 -2.54 23.87 0.15
C GLN A 214 -1.76 23.20 1.30
N GLY A 215 -2.44 22.78 2.36
CA GLY A 215 -1.84 22.00 3.43
C GLY A 215 -1.29 20.65 2.97
N LEU A 216 -1.94 19.97 2.01
CA LEU A 216 -1.45 18.73 1.40
C LEU A 216 -0.21 18.96 0.53
N LEU A 217 -0.10 20.14 -0.10
CA LEU A 217 1.05 20.50 -0.92
C LEU A 217 2.27 20.92 -0.08
N SER A 218 2.11 21.04 1.24
CA SER A 218 3.20 21.40 2.12
C SER A 218 4.20 20.26 2.28
N ASP A 219 5.42 20.66 2.34
CA ASP A 219 6.66 19.90 2.23
C ASP A 219 6.75 18.58 3.01
N TYR A 220 6.63 17.47 2.32
CA TYR A 220 7.11 16.16 2.79
C TYR A 220 8.56 15.95 2.32
N GLY A 221 9.37 15.37 3.19
CA GLY A 221 10.64 14.71 2.91
C GLY A 221 11.61 15.47 1.98
N LYS A 222 12.38 16.37 2.49
CA LYS A 222 13.26 17.17 1.65
C LYS A 222 14.74 17.05 1.94
N ARG A 223 15.11 16.10 2.77
CA ARG A 223 16.53 15.81 2.99
C ARG A 223 16.81 14.34 2.75
N ARG A 224 17.96 14.08 2.22
CA ARG A 224 18.46 12.72 2.10
C ARG A 224 18.81 12.19 3.50
N ALA A 225 18.36 10.98 3.82
CA ALA A 225 18.77 10.28 5.02
C ALA A 225 20.28 9.99 4.94
N ASN A 226 20.99 10.22 6.03
CA ASN A 226 22.41 9.91 6.12
C ASN A 226 22.65 8.68 7.01
N PHE A 227 23.86 8.15 6.98
CA PHE A 227 24.19 6.94 7.74
C PHE A 227 23.94 7.06 9.26
N SER A 228 24.07 8.26 9.86
CA SER A 228 23.76 8.45 11.27
C SER A 228 22.26 8.37 11.56
N ASP A 229 21.39 8.79 10.62
CA ASP A 229 19.94 8.61 10.76
C ASP A 229 19.60 7.11 10.78
N VAL A 230 20.23 6.32 9.88
CA VAL A 230 20.06 4.86 9.83
C VAL A 230 20.48 4.22 11.15
N VAL A 231 21.66 4.57 11.68
CA VAL A 231 22.16 4.02 12.94
C VAL A 231 21.22 4.35 14.11
N LEU A 232 20.76 5.59 14.20
CA LEU A 232 19.86 6.03 15.27
C LEU A 232 18.50 5.31 15.18
N HIS A 233 17.94 5.18 13.98
CA HIS A 233 16.68 4.46 13.77
C HIS A 233 16.82 2.97 14.11
N THR A 234 17.88 2.32 13.61
CA THR A 234 18.18 0.91 13.93
C THR A 234 18.33 0.70 15.44
N PHE A 235 19.01 1.63 16.13
CA PHE A 235 19.18 1.56 17.58
C PHE A 235 17.84 1.71 18.31
N GLY A 236 16.97 2.62 17.86
CA GLY A 236 15.62 2.77 18.41
C GLY A 236 14.84 1.46 18.32
N LEU A 237 14.72 0.87 17.14
CA LEU A 237 14.02 -0.41 16.93
C LEU A 237 14.59 -1.55 17.74
N MET A 238 15.92 -1.60 17.89
CA MET A 238 16.57 -2.62 18.72
C MET A 238 16.20 -2.48 20.21
N LEU A 239 16.00 -1.26 20.69
CA LEU A 239 15.59 -1.00 22.08
C LEU A 239 14.10 -1.25 22.31
N ASP A 240 13.27 -0.85 21.36
CA ASP A 240 11.81 -0.93 21.47
C ASP A 240 11.31 -2.38 21.39
N ASN A 241 11.91 -3.20 20.51
CA ASN A 241 11.55 -4.61 20.39
C ASN A 241 12.79 -5.50 20.15
N PRO A 242 13.62 -5.73 21.19
CA PRO A 242 14.87 -6.46 21.05
C PRO A 242 14.69 -7.92 20.59
N LEU A 243 13.61 -8.58 21.01
CA LEU A 243 13.36 -9.98 20.61
C LEU A 243 13.04 -10.07 19.10
N ALA A 244 12.17 -9.23 18.59
CA ALA A 244 11.83 -9.19 17.17
C ALA A 244 13.05 -8.77 16.34
N PHE A 245 13.80 -7.76 16.78
CA PHE A 245 15.02 -7.31 16.13
C PHE A 245 16.03 -8.45 15.95
N PHE A 246 16.43 -9.11 17.03
CA PHE A 246 17.40 -10.21 16.95
C PHE A 246 16.85 -11.43 16.23
N SER A 247 15.56 -11.74 16.37
CA SER A 247 14.90 -12.83 15.63
C SER A 247 14.98 -12.61 14.11
N SER A 248 14.73 -11.39 13.66
CA SER A 248 14.85 -11.02 12.24
C SER A 248 16.31 -11.05 11.76
N VAL A 249 17.26 -10.53 12.54
CA VAL A 249 18.70 -10.55 12.22
C VAL A 249 19.20 -11.98 12.00
N PHE A 250 18.81 -12.91 12.90
CA PHE A 250 19.23 -14.31 12.81
C PHE A 250 18.37 -15.16 11.86
N GLY A 251 17.34 -14.59 11.27
CA GLY A 251 16.49 -15.28 10.30
C GLY A 251 15.57 -16.34 10.90
N TRP A 252 15.28 -16.25 12.21
CA TRP A 252 14.38 -17.20 12.88
C TRP A 252 12.92 -16.91 12.58
N HIS A 253 12.57 -15.64 12.40
CA HIS A 253 11.28 -15.18 11.94
C HIS A 253 11.46 -13.94 11.05
N ASP A 254 10.57 -13.77 10.08
CA ASP A 254 10.42 -12.48 9.42
C ASP A 254 9.96 -11.46 10.46
N PHE A 255 10.38 -10.22 10.32
CA PHE A 255 9.89 -9.16 11.18
C PHE A 255 8.39 -9.03 10.93
N PRO A 256 7.53 -9.01 11.96
CA PRO A 256 6.09 -8.92 11.76
C PRO A 256 5.74 -7.55 11.17
N LEU A 257 5.71 -7.47 9.84
CA LEU A 257 5.25 -6.26 9.12
C LEU A 257 3.79 -5.94 9.44
N GLU A 258 3.02 -6.97 9.82
CA GLU A 258 1.62 -6.82 10.17
C GLU A 258 1.39 -6.01 11.45
N ASP A 259 2.40 -6.00 12.35
CA ASP A 259 2.41 -5.19 13.57
C ASP A 259 3.23 -3.90 13.40
N TYR A 260 3.93 -3.77 12.28
CA TYR A 260 4.84 -2.65 12.00
C TYR A 260 4.45 -2.00 10.66
N ASP A 261 3.55 -1.06 10.74
CA ASP A 261 3.30 -0.11 9.67
C ASP A 261 3.93 1.24 10.05
N PRO A 262 5.01 1.63 9.37
CA PRO A 262 5.70 2.88 9.67
C PRO A 262 4.83 4.12 9.48
N MET A 263 3.81 4.02 8.63
CA MET A 263 2.86 5.10 8.38
C MET A 263 1.71 5.15 9.41
N TYR A 264 1.48 4.06 10.17
CA TYR A 264 0.34 3.89 11.09
C TYR A 264 0.69 3.53 12.53
N SER A 265 1.98 3.43 12.88
CA SER A 265 2.43 3.10 14.25
C SER A 265 2.20 4.22 15.28
N SER A 266 1.52 5.29 14.94
CA SER A 266 1.31 6.42 15.86
C SER A 266 0.25 6.17 16.96
N GLU A 267 -0.57 5.12 16.86
CA GLU A 267 -1.54 4.76 17.91
C GLU A 267 -1.66 3.23 18.07
N GLY A 268 -0.69 2.66 18.68
CA GLY A 268 -0.39 1.33 19.21
C GLY A 268 -1.49 0.36 19.66
N THR A 269 -2.62 0.23 18.97
CA THR A 269 -3.54 -0.89 19.22
C THR A 269 -3.72 -1.70 17.93
N PRO A 270 -3.53 -3.04 17.98
CA PRO A 270 -3.85 -3.90 16.85
C PRO A 270 -5.33 -3.70 16.49
N ARG A 271 -5.62 -3.25 15.26
CA ARG A 271 -6.98 -3.20 14.75
C ARG A 271 -7.53 -4.62 14.66
N GLU A 272 -8.75 -4.82 15.15
CA GLU A 272 -9.46 -6.05 14.86
C GLU A 272 -9.75 -6.13 13.36
N GLU A 273 -9.35 -7.22 12.71
CA GLU A 273 -9.48 -7.46 11.26
C GLU A 273 -10.92 -7.27 10.75
N THR A 274 -11.89 -7.49 11.63
CA THR A 274 -13.30 -7.32 11.35
C THR A 274 -13.76 -5.85 11.32
N GLU A 275 -13.02 -4.93 11.96
CA GLU A 275 -13.40 -3.52 12.04
C GLU A 275 -13.28 -2.84 10.67
N ASP A 276 -12.20 -3.11 9.95
CA ASP A 276 -11.95 -2.58 8.60
C ASP A 276 -13.03 -3.05 7.62
N ALA A 277 -13.32 -4.35 7.60
CA ALA A 277 -14.34 -4.93 6.74
C ALA A 277 -15.74 -4.38 7.08
N ASN A 278 -16.06 -4.21 8.36
CA ASN A 278 -17.33 -3.66 8.80
C ASN A 278 -17.47 -2.18 8.43
N ALA A 279 -16.43 -1.38 8.62
CA ALA A 279 -16.42 0.03 8.22
C ALA A 279 -16.62 0.17 6.70
N PHE A 280 -15.89 -0.60 5.91
CA PHE A 280 -16.03 -0.65 4.45
C PHE A 280 -17.45 -1.01 4.02
N LEU A 281 -18.02 -2.11 4.53
CA LEU A 281 -19.37 -2.54 4.20
C LEU A 281 -20.43 -1.50 4.60
N THR A 282 -20.23 -0.82 5.75
CA THR A 282 -21.15 0.23 6.21
C THR A 282 -21.07 1.45 5.31
N VAL A 283 -19.89 1.81 4.83
CA VAL A 283 -19.70 2.87 3.82
C VAL A 283 -20.41 2.49 2.52
N LEU A 284 -20.21 1.27 2.00
CA LEU A 284 -20.90 0.83 0.77
C LEU A 284 -22.40 0.92 0.91
N ALA A 285 -22.95 0.51 2.05
CA ALA A 285 -24.41 0.57 2.32
C ALA A 285 -24.97 2.00 2.41
N ALA A 286 -24.12 3.01 2.65
CA ALA A 286 -24.54 4.41 2.65
C ALA A 286 -24.75 4.97 1.22
N PHE A 287 -24.34 4.24 0.18
CA PHE A 287 -24.45 4.62 -1.22
C PHE A 287 -25.40 3.69 -1.97
N SER A 288 -26.72 3.98 -1.88
CA SER A 288 -27.79 3.13 -2.47
C SER A 288 -27.65 2.92 -3.99
N GLU A 289 -26.95 3.80 -4.70
CA GLU A 289 -26.67 3.65 -6.12
C GLU A 289 -25.67 2.52 -6.44
N LEU A 290 -25.11 1.87 -5.44
CA LEU A 290 -24.30 0.67 -5.57
C LEU A 290 -25.11 -0.63 -5.45
N ASP A 291 -26.38 -0.57 -4.99
CA ASP A 291 -27.18 -1.76 -4.67
C ASP A 291 -27.46 -2.66 -5.89
N ASP A 292 -27.58 -2.06 -7.08
CA ASP A 292 -27.81 -2.78 -8.34
C ASP A 292 -26.53 -3.25 -9.03
N LYS A 293 -25.37 -2.94 -8.48
CA LYS A 293 -24.06 -3.21 -9.07
C LYS A 293 -23.39 -4.40 -8.40
N LYS A 294 -22.54 -5.10 -9.15
CA LYS A 294 -21.69 -6.17 -8.62
C LYS A 294 -20.37 -5.58 -8.19
N LEU A 295 -20.09 -5.67 -6.91
CA LEU A 295 -18.92 -5.08 -6.27
C LEU A 295 -17.90 -6.17 -5.96
N PHE A 296 -16.74 -6.10 -6.59
CA PHE A 296 -15.64 -7.02 -6.36
C PHE A 296 -14.61 -6.31 -5.48
N ALA A 297 -14.57 -6.68 -4.20
CA ALA A 297 -13.71 -6.04 -3.21
C ALA A 297 -12.40 -6.80 -3.06
N MET A 298 -11.29 -6.15 -3.38
CA MET A 298 -9.93 -6.63 -3.17
C MET A 298 -9.20 -5.78 -2.13
N GLY A 299 -8.17 -6.35 -1.51
CA GLY A 299 -7.40 -5.66 -0.49
C GLY A 299 -6.44 -6.61 0.24
N PRO A 300 -5.87 -6.21 1.36
CA PRO A 300 -5.02 -7.06 2.18
C PRO A 300 -5.71 -8.39 2.54
N SER A 301 -4.92 -9.46 2.66
CA SER A 301 -5.46 -10.82 2.88
C SER A 301 -6.37 -10.94 4.11
N ARG A 302 -6.07 -10.21 5.18
CA ARG A 302 -6.88 -10.15 6.40
C ARG A 302 -8.24 -9.50 6.15
N PHE A 303 -8.27 -8.35 5.45
CA PHE A 303 -9.51 -7.68 5.05
C PHE A 303 -10.38 -8.61 4.18
N VAL A 304 -9.80 -9.25 3.17
CA VAL A 304 -10.54 -10.18 2.30
C VAL A 304 -11.05 -11.39 3.07
N SER A 305 -10.27 -11.92 4.03
CA SER A 305 -10.70 -12.99 4.94
C SER A 305 -11.90 -12.57 5.78
N ALA A 306 -11.86 -11.38 6.37
CA ALA A 306 -12.96 -10.83 7.17
C ALA A 306 -14.23 -10.64 6.33
N LEU A 307 -14.11 -10.10 5.11
CA LEU A 307 -15.23 -9.99 4.16
C LEU A 307 -15.82 -11.36 3.79
N ALA A 308 -14.98 -12.35 3.55
CA ALA A 308 -15.43 -13.68 3.17
C ALA A 308 -16.14 -14.43 4.32
N GLY A 309 -15.66 -14.25 5.55
CA GLY A 309 -16.19 -14.87 6.76
C GLY A 309 -17.37 -14.15 7.39
N GLY A 310 -17.59 -12.86 7.05
CA GLY A 310 -18.61 -11.99 7.66
C GLY A 310 -19.94 -12.01 6.91
N THR A 311 -20.92 -11.29 7.50
CA THR A 311 -22.21 -10.99 6.84
C THR A 311 -22.02 -9.80 5.90
N ARG A 312 -22.17 -10.04 4.60
CA ARG A 312 -22.05 -9.01 3.57
C ARG A 312 -23.27 -8.96 2.66
N PRO A 313 -23.54 -7.83 1.99
CA PRO A 313 -24.53 -7.75 0.94
C PRO A 313 -24.30 -8.78 -0.17
N GLY A 314 -25.37 -9.32 -0.75
CA GLY A 314 -25.28 -10.35 -1.79
C GLY A 314 -24.66 -9.91 -3.12
N ASN A 315 -24.46 -8.60 -3.29
CA ASN A 315 -23.79 -8.00 -4.44
C ASN A 315 -22.29 -7.70 -4.21
N VAL A 316 -21.76 -7.98 -3.02
CA VAL A 316 -20.32 -7.79 -2.69
C VAL A 316 -19.60 -9.13 -2.74
N PHE A 317 -18.55 -9.21 -3.57
CA PHE A 317 -17.78 -10.44 -3.83
C PHE A 317 -16.31 -10.19 -3.47
N PRO A 318 -15.75 -10.92 -2.47
CA PRO A 318 -14.33 -10.82 -2.14
C PRO A 318 -13.46 -11.33 -3.30
N ILE A 319 -12.39 -10.61 -3.62
CA ILE A 319 -11.35 -11.02 -4.56
C ILE A 319 -10.04 -11.22 -3.78
N TRP A 320 -9.46 -12.41 -3.91
CA TRP A 320 -8.18 -12.76 -3.34
C TRP A 320 -7.07 -12.45 -4.34
N VAL A 321 -6.24 -11.48 -4.02
CA VAL A 321 -5.08 -11.12 -4.82
C VAL A 321 -3.86 -11.17 -3.92
N ASP A 322 -2.89 -12.00 -4.30
CA ASP A 322 -1.61 -12.11 -3.64
C ASP A 322 -0.51 -11.81 -4.67
N TYR A 323 0.34 -10.86 -4.38
CA TYR A 323 1.41 -10.45 -5.27
C TYR A 323 2.67 -10.12 -4.45
N ALA A 324 3.81 -10.51 -4.98
CA ALA A 324 5.09 -10.44 -4.28
C ALA A 324 6.07 -9.44 -4.90
N ASP A 325 5.80 -8.99 -6.14
CA ASP A 325 6.71 -8.13 -6.88
C ASP A 325 6.43 -6.64 -6.60
N TRP A 326 7.16 -6.11 -5.61
CA TRP A 326 7.07 -4.73 -5.13
C TRP A 326 8.36 -3.97 -5.40
N TYR A 327 8.28 -2.65 -5.40
CA TYR A 327 9.46 -1.80 -5.23
C TYR A 327 10.08 -2.04 -3.86
N THR A 328 11.39 -1.87 -3.77
CA THR A 328 12.14 -2.21 -2.55
C THR A 328 11.88 -1.23 -1.41
N LEU A 329 11.76 0.07 -1.72
CA LEU A 329 11.54 1.15 -0.77
C LEU A 329 10.12 1.70 -0.82
N ASP A 330 9.57 1.84 -2.02
CA ASP A 330 8.28 2.53 -2.22
C ASP A 330 7.06 1.69 -1.81
N MET A 331 7.21 0.39 -1.65
CA MET A 331 6.16 -0.54 -1.22
C MET A 331 4.88 -0.54 -2.08
N HIS A 332 5.00 -0.20 -3.36
CA HIS A 332 3.94 -0.38 -4.34
C HIS A 332 4.29 -1.50 -5.31
N PRO A 333 3.30 -2.12 -5.94
CA PRO A 333 3.55 -3.12 -6.97
C PRO A 333 4.34 -2.53 -8.13
N ASN A 334 5.42 -3.20 -8.52
CA ASN A 334 6.13 -2.88 -9.76
C ASN A 334 5.40 -3.47 -10.99
N GLU A 335 5.97 -3.33 -12.18
CA GLU A 335 5.37 -3.88 -13.42
C GLU A 335 5.00 -5.37 -13.32
N LYS A 336 5.81 -6.16 -12.63
CA LYS A 336 5.54 -7.58 -12.43
C LYS A 336 4.37 -7.79 -11.49
N GLY A 337 4.33 -7.07 -10.36
CA GLY A 337 3.22 -7.08 -9.42
C GLY A 337 1.91 -6.72 -10.12
N HIS A 338 1.90 -5.69 -10.96
CA HIS A 338 0.71 -5.33 -11.76
C HIS A 338 0.29 -6.43 -12.72
N ARG A 339 1.21 -7.17 -13.34
CA ARG A 339 0.86 -8.32 -14.20
C ARG A 339 0.24 -9.48 -13.40
N GLU A 340 0.76 -9.72 -12.19
CA GLU A 340 0.23 -10.72 -11.28
C GLU A 340 -1.19 -10.35 -10.83
N ILE A 341 -1.40 -9.12 -10.37
CA ILE A 341 -2.70 -8.57 -9.98
C ILE A 341 -3.71 -8.74 -11.13
N ALA A 342 -3.35 -8.29 -12.34
CA ALA A 342 -4.23 -8.40 -13.51
C ALA A 342 -4.66 -9.84 -13.81
N THR A 343 -3.71 -10.77 -13.70
CA THR A 343 -3.98 -12.19 -13.94
C THR A 343 -4.92 -12.77 -12.90
N GLN A 344 -4.67 -12.50 -11.62
CA GLN A 344 -5.48 -13.00 -10.51
C GLN A 344 -6.89 -12.41 -10.51
N ILE A 345 -7.04 -11.10 -10.79
CA ILE A 345 -8.37 -10.47 -10.93
C ILE A 345 -9.17 -11.16 -12.05
N LEU A 346 -8.58 -11.34 -13.23
CA LEU A 346 -9.26 -12.00 -14.34
C LEU A 346 -9.67 -13.44 -14.00
N GLU A 347 -8.79 -14.19 -13.36
CA GLU A 347 -9.12 -15.56 -12.90
C GLU A 347 -10.26 -15.57 -11.88
N GLN A 348 -10.26 -14.64 -10.92
CA GLN A 348 -11.32 -14.54 -9.92
C GLN A 348 -12.66 -14.15 -10.56
N LEU A 349 -12.65 -13.19 -11.49
CA LEU A 349 -13.85 -12.80 -12.23
C LEU A 349 -14.37 -13.95 -13.09
N ASP A 350 -13.49 -14.71 -13.76
CA ASP A 350 -13.92 -15.84 -14.63
C ASP A 350 -14.45 -17.02 -13.82
N ARG A 351 -14.02 -17.22 -12.58
CA ARG A 351 -14.50 -18.31 -11.72
C ARG A 351 -15.96 -18.16 -11.30
N THR A 352 -16.50 -16.93 -11.29
CA THR A 352 -17.87 -16.66 -10.84
C THR A 352 -18.79 -16.35 -12.02
N LYS A 353 -20.10 -16.68 -11.88
CA LYS A 353 -21.10 -16.29 -12.90
C LYS A 353 -21.22 -14.77 -12.98
N GLU A 354 -21.15 -14.12 -11.84
CA GLU A 354 -21.22 -12.66 -11.67
C GLU A 354 -20.05 -11.98 -12.37
N GLY A 355 -18.84 -12.47 -12.16
CA GLY A 355 -17.64 -11.92 -12.76
C GLY A 355 -17.58 -12.14 -14.27
N ARG A 356 -17.93 -13.34 -14.78
CA ARG A 356 -18.04 -13.58 -16.22
C ARG A 356 -19.02 -12.63 -16.90
N HIS A 357 -20.12 -12.28 -16.21
CA HIS A 357 -21.06 -11.28 -16.72
C HIS A 357 -20.41 -9.88 -16.86
N CYS A 358 -19.44 -9.56 -16.02
CA CYS A 358 -18.70 -8.29 -16.08
C CYS A 358 -17.70 -8.23 -17.23
N LEU A 359 -17.19 -9.38 -17.67
CA LEU A 359 -16.19 -9.48 -18.74
C LEU A 359 -16.82 -9.64 -20.13
N ALA A 360 -18.11 -9.99 -20.21
CA ALA A 360 -18.81 -10.22 -21.46
C ALA A 360 -19.43 -8.92 -22.02
N ARG A 361 -19.33 -8.74 -23.33
CA ARG A 361 -20.19 -7.77 -24.03
C ARG A 361 -21.65 -8.13 -23.72
N GLY A 362 -22.46 -7.14 -23.38
CA GLY A 362 -23.90 -7.34 -23.30
C GLY A 362 -24.46 -7.93 -24.60
N PRO A 363 -25.58 -8.64 -24.57
CA PRO A 363 -26.21 -9.22 -25.74
C PRO A 363 -26.57 -8.16 -26.79
#